data_049dbe12a08191d7b36f33696ea77920
#
_entry.id   049dbe12a08191d7b36f33696ea77920
#
_cell.length_a   1.000
_cell.length_b   1.000
_cell.length_c   1.000
_cell.angle_alpha   90.00
_cell.angle_beta   90.00
_cell.angle_gamma   90.00
#
_symmetry.space_group_name_H-M   'P 1'
#
loop_
_entity.id
_entity.type
_entity.pdbx_description
1 polymer ?
#
loop_
_entity_poly.entity_id
_entity_poly.type
_entity_poly.pdbx_seq_one_letter_code
_entity_poly.pdbx_strand_id
1 'polypeptide(L)'
;ENDPFAAKTYKHNFSDHLLIERDIKSLTSKEIKNLNNIDILLAGFPCQAFSVAGYRKGFKDPRGNLFDEIIRFIEELQKKPKVLVLENVRNFFSHDGTKTWRYVRQALQAHNYSQLPMILNTSSSTGIPQNRERAYIVCFKGEPQVDYEIQKLNNKKNISRVELDYFVGTKSSLFLNHFRKSLITEKKPIEKYLEKNVDDKYFYSKGKFNTRSAKDDLYIFEELKRSMKDRETVYQWRRIGEVRANKKGEVPTLTASMGAGGHNVPLVLDGKKIRKLTPRECFNFQGFPKSFKLPKEMANNQLYKQAG
;
A
#
# COMPACT_ATOMS: atom_id res chain seq x y z
N GLU A 1 14.51 6.44 -2.77
CA GLU A 1 14.27 5.59 -1.58
C GLU A 1 15.25 5.97 -0.48
N ASN A 2 14.78 6.28 0.73
CA ASN A 2 15.63 6.67 1.85
C ASN A 2 15.79 5.56 2.92
N ASP A 3 15.01 4.48 2.85
CA ASP A 3 15.21 3.31 3.72
C ASP A 3 16.29 2.40 3.14
N PRO A 4 17.46 2.25 3.81
CA PRO A 4 18.58 1.49 3.26
C PRO A 4 18.27 0.01 3.05
N PHE A 5 17.32 -0.56 3.82
CA PHE A 5 16.91 -1.95 3.66
C PHE A 5 16.02 -2.12 2.43
N ALA A 6 15.11 -1.18 2.18
CA ALA A 6 14.30 -1.16 0.98
C ALA A 6 15.16 -0.93 -0.27
N ALA A 7 16.10 0.01 -0.22
CA ALA A 7 17.08 0.26 -1.28
C ALA A 7 17.90 -0.99 -1.61
N LYS A 8 18.37 -1.73 -0.59
CA LYS A 8 19.10 -2.99 -0.78
C LYS A 8 18.24 -4.05 -1.49
N THR A 9 16.98 -4.20 -1.07
CA THR A 9 16.05 -5.14 -1.72
C THR A 9 15.77 -4.71 -3.17
N TYR A 10 15.61 -3.43 -3.42
CA TYR A 10 15.40 -2.90 -4.77
C TYR A 10 16.59 -3.21 -5.68
N LYS A 11 17.81 -2.86 -5.28
CA LYS A 11 19.05 -3.16 -6.03
C LYS A 11 19.24 -4.65 -6.30
N HIS A 12 18.86 -5.49 -5.35
CA HIS A 12 18.97 -6.94 -5.51
C HIS A 12 18.09 -7.49 -6.65
N ASN A 13 17.02 -6.78 -7.00
CA ASN A 13 16.08 -7.18 -8.04
C ASN A 13 16.19 -6.36 -9.34
N PHE A 14 16.72 -5.14 -9.27
CA PHE A 14 16.75 -4.17 -10.36
C PHE A 14 18.12 -3.48 -10.42
N SER A 15 19.16 -4.25 -10.69
CA SER A 15 20.56 -3.79 -10.66
C SER A 15 20.89 -2.74 -11.72
N ASP A 16 20.15 -2.73 -12.82
CA ASP A 16 20.30 -1.84 -13.98
C ASP A 16 19.47 -0.56 -13.88
N HIS A 17 18.61 -0.45 -12.87
CA HIS A 17 17.83 0.76 -12.65
C HIS A 17 18.65 1.85 -11.94
N LEU A 18 18.41 3.10 -12.30
CA LEU A 18 18.89 4.24 -11.53
C LEU A 18 18.15 4.30 -10.18
N LEU A 19 18.86 4.09 -9.09
CA LEU A 19 18.33 4.23 -7.74
C LEU A 19 19.06 5.38 -7.01
N ILE A 20 18.29 6.35 -6.55
CA ILE A 20 18.78 7.46 -5.73
C ILE A 20 18.43 7.16 -4.26
N GLU A 21 19.44 6.81 -3.45
CA GLU A 21 19.27 6.38 -2.05
C GLU A 21 19.30 7.59 -1.10
N ARG A 22 18.33 8.49 -1.25
CA ARG A 22 18.21 9.69 -0.43
C ARG A 22 16.74 10.09 -0.26
N ASP A 23 16.51 10.96 0.72
CA ASP A 23 15.23 11.64 0.84
C ASP A 23 15.02 12.56 -0.37
N ILE A 24 13.83 12.57 -0.94
CA ILE A 24 13.44 13.44 -2.05
C ILE A 24 13.67 14.92 -1.73
N LYS A 25 13.54 15.31 -0.45
CA LYS A 25 13.80 16.67 0.01
C LYS A 25 15.25 17.11 -0.19
N SER A 26 16.18 16.18 -0.23
CA SER A 26 17.61 16.47 -0.42
C SER A 26 18.04 16.61 -1.88
N LEU A 27 17.14 16.31 -2.83
CA LEU A 27 17.43 16.46 -4.26
C LEU A 27 17.47 17.94 -4.63
N THR A 28 18.57 18.35 -5.23
CA THR A 28 18.73 19.70 -5.75
C THR A 28 18.01 19.89 -7.07
N SER A 29 17.63 21.13 -7.39
CA SER A 29 17.01 21.48 -8.68
C SER A 29 17.87 21.05 -9.87
N LYS A 30 19.20 21.12 -9.75
CA LYS A 30 20.13 20.67 -10.80
C LYS A 30 20.04 19.16 -11.04
N GLU A 31 19.97 18.37 -9.97
CA GLU A 31 19.82 16.91 -10.07
C GLU A 31 18.50 16.53 -10.71
N ILE A 32 17.40 17.17 -10.29
CA ILE A 32 16.07 16.90 -10.84
C ILE A 32 16.00 17.29 -12.33
N LYS A 33 16.55 18.43 -12.72
CA LYS A 33 16.61 18.86 -14.13
C LYS A 33 17.41 17.89 -15.00
N ASN A 34 18.39 17.20 -14.44
CA ASN A 34 19.20 16.22 -15.15
C ASN A 34 18.52 14.84 -15.31
N LEU A 35 17.38 14.61 -14.65
CA LEU A 35 16.60 13.40 -14.87
C LEU A 35 15.87 13.50 -16.20
N ASN A 36 16.26 12.63 -17.13
CA ASN A 36 15.77 12.67 -18.49
C ASN A 36 14.44 11.91 -18.66
N ASN A 37 13.52 12.51 -19.45
CA ASN A 37 12.38 11.85 -20.09
C ASN A 37 11.53 10.94 -19.19
N ILE A 38 11.03 11.47 -18.06
CA ILE A 38 10.04 10.78 -17.24
C ILE A 38 8.67 10.97 -17.90
N ASP A 39 8.13 9.92 -18.50
CA ASP A 39 6.77 9.95 -19.05
C ASP A 39 5.70 9.65 -18.01
N ILE A 40 6.01 8.78 -17.03
CA ILE A 40 5.09 8.37 -15.97
C ILE A 40 5.77 8.55 -14.62
N LEU A 41 5.10 9.20 -13.69
CA LEU A 41 5.54 9.34 -12.30
C LEU A 41 4.58 8.54 -11.40
N LEU A 42 5.14 7.58 -10.65
CA LEU A 42 4.41 6.82 -9.63
C LEU A 42 4.85 7.30 -8.25
N ALA A 43 3.91 7.66 -7.38
CA ALA A 43 4.25 8.13 -6.04
C ALA A 43 3.22 7.70 -4.99
N GLY A 44 3.69 7.04 -3.92
CA GLY A 44 2.94 6.89 -2.67
C GLY A 44 3.42 7.94 -1.66
N PHE A 45 2.51 8.60 -0.96
CA PHE A 45 2.85 9.60 0.05
C PHE A 45 1.99 9.46 1.30
N PRO A 46 2.51 9.77 2.51
CA PRO A 46 1.76 9.59 3.75
C PRO A 46 0.63 10.61 3.89
N CYS A 47 -0.51 10.17 4.42
CA CYS A 47 -1.64 11.06 4.74
C CYS A 47 -1.40 11.96 5.96
N GLN A 48 -0.48 11.57 6.85
CA GLN A 48 -0.29 12.20 8.17
C GLN A 48 0.30 13.62 8.13
N ALA A 49 0.89 14.04 7.03
CA ALA A 49 1.58 15.33 6.90
C ALA A 49 0.65 16.52 6.58
N PHE A 50 -0.64 16.29 6.38
CA PHE A 50 -1.63 17.35 6.10
C PHE A 50 -2.24 17.93 7.39
N SER A 51 -1.42 18.14 8.44
CA SER A 51 -1.94 18.78 9.65
C SER A 51 -2.27 20.25 9.41
N VAL A 52 -3.32 20.74 10.06
CA VAL A 52 -3.86 22.13 9.97
C VAL A 52 -2.76 23.20 10.22
N ALA A 53 -1.64 22.84 10.87
CA ALA A 53 -0.52 23.73 11.09
C ALA A 53 0.24 24.11 9.81
N GLY A 54 0.31 23.23 8.81
CA GLY A 54 0.95 23.50 7.51
C GLY A 54 0.14 24.49 6.66
N TYR A 55 -1.19 24.43 6.72
CA TYR A 55 -2.07 25.30 5.94
C TYR A 55 -1.97 26.78 6.34
N ARG A 56 -1.61 27.08 7.62
CA ARG A 56 -1.48 28.45 8.10
C ARG A 56 -0.10 29.08 7.91
N LYS A 57 0.94 28.31 7.64
CA LYS A 57 2.34 28.78 7.54
C LYS A 57 2.91 28.83 6.12
N GLY A 58 2.15 28.37 5.12
CA GLY A 58 2.61 28.33 3.73
C GLY A 58 3.84 27.42 3.53
N PHE A 59 4.49 27.53 2.38
CA PHE A 59 5.66 26.73 1.93
C PHE A 59 6.90 26.78 2.85
N LYS A 60 6.84 27.44 4.01
CA LYS A 60 7.96 27.65 4.95
C LYS A 60 7.96 26.69 6.16
N ASP A 61 7.07 25.71 6.25
CA ASP A 61 7.15 24.73 7.34
C ASP A 61 8.26 23.70 7.02
N PRO A 62 9.32 23.62 7.84
CA PRO A 62 10.44 22.68 7.61
C PRO A 62 10.04 21.20 7.66
N ARG A 63 8.81 20.91 8.13
CA ARG A 63 8.21 19.56 8.09
C ARG A 63 7.49 19.25 6.78
N GLY A 64 7.67 20.07 5.73
CA GLY A 64 7.05 20.07 4.43
C GLY A 64 6.36 18.76 4.06
N ASN A 65 5.12 18.87 3.64
CA ASN A 65 4.32 17.74 3.18
C ASN A 65 5.02 17.03 2.01
N LEU A 66 5.19 15.71 2.07
CA LEU A 66 5.80 14.95 0.97
C LEU A 66 5.06 15.10 -0.37
N PHE A 67 3.79 15.45 -0.34
CA PHE A 67 3.08 15.79 -1.56
C PHE A 67 3.62 17.08 -2.19
N ASP A 68 3.98 18.09 -1.39
CA ASP A 68 4.59 19.33 -1.91
C ASP A 68 5.95 19.06 -2.55
N GLU A 69 6.70 18.08 -2.04
CA GLU A 69 7.94 17.63 -2.67
C GLU A 69 7.69 16.92 -4.02
N ILE A 70 6.58 16.22 -4.17
CA ILE A 70 6.18 15.67 -5.47
C ILE A 70 5.86 16.82 -6.45
N ILE A 71 5.18 17.85 -6.00
CA ILE A 71 4.88 19.03 -6.83
C ILE A 71 6.16 19.76 -7.21
N ARG A 72 7.06 20.03 -6.25
CA ARG A 72 8.37 20.62 -6.50
C ARG A 72 9.16 19.79 -7.54
N PHE A 73 9.19 18.48 -7.36
CA PHE A 73 9.86 17.58 -8.30
C PHE A 73 9.29 17.71 -9.73
N ILE A 74 7.98 17.77 -9.87
CA ILE A 74 7.32 17.99 -11.15
C ILE A 74 7.69 19.36 -11.72
N GLU A 75 7.68 20.41 -10.90
CA GLU A 75 8.03 21.78 -11.33
C GLU A 75 9.46 21.91 -11.85
N GLU A 76 10.38 21.21 -11.24
CA GLU A 76 11.81 21.30 -11.55
C GLU A 76 12.22 20.41 -12.74
N LEU A 77 11.43 19.40 -13.11
CA LEU A 77 11.70 18.59 -14.32
C LEU A 77 11.64 19.47 -15.58
N GLN A 78 12.57 19.27 -16.51
CA GLN A 78 12.57 19.97 -17.79
C GLN A 78 11.33 19.61 -18.63
N LYS A 79 11.01 18.33 -18.69
CA LYS A 79 9.78 17.82 -19.32
C LYS A 79 8.89 17.21 -18.28
N LYS A 80 7.67 17.73 -18.15
CA LYS A 80 6.69 17.25 -17.18
C LYS A 80 6.17 15.87 -17.58
N PRO A 81 5.97 14.95 -16.63
CA PRO A 81 5.38 13.64 -16.90
C PRO A 81 4.02 13.76 -17.61
N LYS A 82 3.73 12.86 -18.51
CA LYS A 82 2.43 12.79 -19.19
C LYS A 82 1.34 12.25 -18.27
N VAL A 83 1.72 11.32 -17.38
CA VAL A 83 0.83 10.65 -16.45
C VAL A 83 1.44 10.63 -15.05
N LEU A 84 0.60 10.90 -14.04
CA LEU A 84 0.94 10.67 -12.64
C LEU A 84 0.02 9.56 -12.12
N VAL A 85 0.57 8.67 -11.29
CA VAL A 85 -0.23 7.71 -10.51
C VAL A 85 0.15 7.89 -9.05
N LEU A 86 -0.78 8.45 -8.30
CA LEU A 86 -0.59 8.74 -6.88
C LEU A 86 -1.35 7.71 -6.04
N GLU A 87 -0.72 7.20 -4.99
CA GLU A 87 -1.33 6.22 -4.09
C GLU A 87 -1.43 6.78 -2.66
N ASN A 88 -2.53 6.44 -1.98
CA ASN A 88 -2.71 6.76 -0.57
C ASN A 88 -3.67 5.75 0.10
N VAL A 89 -3.84 5.88 1.42
CA VAL A 89 -4.84 5.10 2.15
C VAL A 89 -6.26 5.49 1.75
N ARG A 90 -7.23 4.55 1.87
CA ARG A 90 -8.64 4.79 1.52
C ARG A 90 -9.21 6.09 2.08
N ASN A 91 -8.90 6.40 3.35
CA ASN A 91 -9.47 7.57 4.04
C ASN A 91 -8.89 8.91 3.56
N PHE A 92 -7.96 8.91 2.61
CA PHE A 92 -7.37 10.12 2.05
C PHE A 92 -8.42 11.11 1.53
N PHE A 93 -9.44 10.63 0.81
CA PHE A 93 -10.47 11.49 0.24
C PHE A 93 -11.41 12.12 1.28
N SER A 94 -11.57 11.50 2.45
CA SER A 94 -12.39 12.04 3.56
C SER A 94 -11.58 12.71 4.66
N HIS A 95 -10.24 12.66 4.56
CA HIS A 95 -9.34 13.21 5.56
C HIS A 95 -9.57 14.71 5.76
N ASP A 96 -9.62 15.13 7.03
CA ASP A 96 -9.88 16.53 7.46
C ASP A 96 -11.08 17.18 6.75
N GLY A 97 -12.20 16.47 6.72
CA GLY A 97 -13.42 16.97 6.06
C GLY A 97 -13.23 17.28 4.58
N THR A 98 -12.44 16.44 3.87
CA THR A 98 -12.06 16.59 2.46
C THR A 98 -11.04 17.68 2.13
N LYS A 99 -10.55 18.45 3.11
CA LYS A 99 -9.62 19.56 2.85
C LYS A 99 -8.31 19.07 2.21
N THR A 100 -7.80 17.92 2.66
CA THR A 100 -6.61 17.29 2.08
C THR A 100 -6.77 16.99 0.61
N TRP A 101 -7.89 16.38 0.23
CA TRP A 101 -8.17 16.10 -1.18
C TRP A 101 -8.31 17.38 -2.01
N ARG A 102 -9.02 18.39 -1.51
CA ARG A 102 -9.16 19.69 -2.20
C ARG A 102 -7.81 20.33 -2.46
N TYR A 103 -6.91 20.32 -1.47
CA TYR A 103 -5.56 20.85 -1.62
C TYR A 103 -4.79 20.13 -2.73
N VAL A 104 -4.74 18.79 -2.68
CA VAL A 104 -4.05 17.98 -3.69
C VAL A 104 -4.65 18.21 -5.08
N ARG A 105 -5.98 18.25 -5.19
CA ARG A 105 -6.69 18.52 -6.44
C ARG A 105 -6.31 19.88 -7.02
N GLN A 106 -6.35 20.92 -6.21
CA GLN A 106 -6.00 22.29 -6.65
C GLN A 106 -4.55 22.40 -7.13
N ALA A 107 -3.60 21.80 -6.39
CA ALA A 107 -2.20 21.79 -6.79
C ALA A 107 -1.99 21.08 -8.12
N LEU A 108 -2.63 19.92 -8.33
CA LEU A 108 -2.52 19.17 -9.59
C LEU A 108 -3.15 19.96 -10.77
N GLN A 109 -4.29 20.62 -10.55
CA GLN A 109 -4.93 21.47 -11.54
C GLN A 109 -4.06 22.66 -11.93
N ALA A 110 -3.42 23.32 -10.96
CA ALA A 110 -2.49 24.43 -11.21
C ALA A 110 -1.32 24.03 -12.11
N HIS A 111 -0.96 22.73 -12.13
CA HIS A 111 0.08 22.15 -12.99
C HIS A 111 -0.46 21.51 -14.28
N ASN A 112 -1.72 21.80 -14.61
CA ASN A 112 -2.38 21.31 -15.82
C ASN A 112 -2.52 19.77 -15.88
N TYR A 113 -2.85 19.15 -14.73
CA TYR A 113 -3.20 17.73 -14.65
C TYR A 113 -4.68 17.58 -14.30
N SER A 114 -5.41 16.82 -15.11
CA SER A 114 -6.71 16.27 -14.73
C SER A 114 -6.53 15.17 -13.70
N GLN A 115 -7.55 14.87 -12.91
CA GLN A 115 -7.48 13.82 -11.90
C GLN A 115 -8.64 12.84 -12.05
N LEU A 116 -8.30 11.56 -11.97
CA LEU A 116 -9.23 10.45 -11.91
C LEU A 116 -9.04 9.73 -10.56
N PRO A 117 -9.82 10.08 -9.52
CA PRO A 117 -9.74 9.44 -8.23
C PRO A 117 -10.48 8.10 -8.23
N MET A 118 -9.86 7.07 -7.63
CA MET A 118 -10.43 5.73 -7.51
C MET A 118 -10.13 5.15 -6.13
N ILE A 119 -11.05 4.34 -5.59
CA ILE A 119 -10.76 3.46 -4.45
C ILE A 119 -10.81 2.03 -4.98
N LEU A 120 -9.69 1.33 -4.85
CA LEU A 120 -9.56 -0.05 -5.29
C LEU A 120 -9.25 -0.96 -4.10
N ASN A 121 -9.88 -2.14 -4.08
CA ASN A 121 -9.55 -3.19 -3.16
C ASN A 121 -8.76 -4.28 -3.89
N THR A 122 -7.59 -4.64 -3.38
CA THR A 122 -6.71 -5.65 -4.00
C THR A 122 -7.49 -6.93 -4.32
N SER A 123 -8.28 -7.43 -3.38
CA SER A 123 -9.04 -8.67 -3.54
C SER A 123 -10.05 -8.63 -4.69
N SER A 124 -10.79 -7.53 -4.85
CA SER A 124 -11.81 -7.40 -5.89
C SER A 124 -11.29 -6.87 -7.22
N SER A 125 -10.06 -6.39 -7.26
CA SER A 125 -9.50 -5.78 -8.47
C SER A 125 -8.43 -6.62 -9.16
N THR A 126 -7.76 -7.52 -8.41
CA THR A 126 -6.59 -8.28 -8.91
C THR A 126 -6.73 -9.79 -8.71
N GLY A 127 -7.76 -10.25 -8.03
CA GLY A 127 -7.91 -11.66 -7.62
C GLY A 127 -6.92 -12.12 -6.53
N ILE A 128 -6.00 -11.25 -6.07
CA ILE A 128 -5.14 -11.54 -4.92
C ILE A 128 -5.97 -11.44 -3.65
N PRO A 129 -6.05 -12.49 -2.82
CA PRO A 129 -6.99 -12.54 -1.71
C PRO A 129 -6.55 -11.69 -0.50
N GLN A 130 -6.26 -10.42 -0.73
CA GLN A 130 -5.95 -9.46 0.33
C GLN A 130 -6.99 -8.36 0.39
N ASN A 131 -7.62 -8.18 1.54
CA ASN A 131 -8.52 -7.05 1.79
C ASN A 131 -7.69 -5.79 2.07
N ARG A 132 -7.31 -5.10 0.99
CA ARG A 132 -6.50 -3.87 1.05
C ARG A 132 -7.13 -2.81 0.15
N GLU A 133 -7.78 -1.82 0.75
CA GLU A 133 -8.34 -0.68 0.04
C GLU A 133 -7.35 0.48 0.00
N ARG A 134 -7.17 1.05 -1.20
CA ARG A 134 -6.29 2.19 -1.45
C ARG A 134 -6.96 3.21 -2.34
N ALA A 135 -6.67 4.47 -2.07
CA ALA A 135 -6.97 5.58 -2.96
C ALA A 135 -5.90 5.65 -4.04
N TYR A 136 -6.32 5.66 -5.29
CA TYR A 136 -5.47 5.93 -6.44
C TYR A 136 -5.96 7.17 -7.15
N ILE A 137 -5.04 8.02 -7.58
CA ILE A 137 -5.35 9.20 -8.37
C ILE A 137 -4.50 9.11 -9.64
N VAL A 138 -5.15 8.81 -10.76
CA VAL A 138 -4.49 8.80 -12.07
C VAL A 138 -4.69 10.18 -12.70
N CYS A 139 -3.60 10.84 -13.07
CA CYS A 139 -3.61 12.19 -13.60
C CYS A 139 -3.05 12.22 -15.01
N PHE A 140 -3.72 12.95 -15.92
CA PHE A 140 -3.28 13.12 -17.31
C PHE A 140 -2.95 14.59 -17.56
N LYS A 141 -1.77 14.85 -18.12
CA LYS A 141 -1.34 16.20 -18.45
C LYS A 141 -2.09 16.76 -19.65
N GLY A 142 -2.51 18.01 -19.55
CA GLY A 142 -3.16 18.73 -20.63
C GLY A 142 -4.56 18.25 -20.99
N GLU A 143 -5.22 17.53 -20.09
CA GLU A 143 -6.59 17.09 -20.26
C GLU A 143 -7.55 17.98 -19.45
N PRO A 144 -8.73 18.34 -19.99
CA PRO A 144 -9.72 19.09 -19.24
C PRO A 144 -10.13 18.41 -17.94
N GLN A 145 -10.24 19.17 -16.88
CA GLN A 145 -10.80 18.66 -15.64
C GLN A 145 -12.30 18.50 -15.77
N VAL A 146 -12.79 17.29 -15.52
CA VAL A 146 -14.23 17.05 -15.36
C VAL A 146 -14.58 17.31 -13.90
N ASP A 147 -15.59 18.15 -13.64
CA ASP A 147 -16.05 18.40 -12.27
C ASP A 147 -16.70 17.14 -11.70
N TYR A 148 -16.17 16.76 -10.58
CA TYR A 148 -16.44 15.50 -9.94
C TYR A 148 -16.89 15.73 -8.49
N GLU A 149 -18.11 15.34 -8.16
CA GLU A 149 -18.63 15.44 -6.81
C GLU A 149 -18.20 14.28 -5.94
N ILE A 150 -17.27 14.53 -5.00
CA ILE A 150 -16.77 13.56 -4.03
C ILE A 150 -17.88 12.95 -3.16
N GLN A 151 -19.01 13.61 -3.02
CA GLN A 151 -20.14 13.11 -2.21
C GLN A 151 -20.65 11.74 -2.65
N LYS A 152 -20.49 11.37 -3.91
CA LYS A 152 -20.86 10.03 -4.44
C LYS A 152 -19.87 8.94 -4.02
N LEU A 153 -18.63 9.28 -3.65
CA LEU A 153 -17.62 8.35 -3.12
C LEU A 153 -17.97 7.81 -1.73
N ASN A 154 -18.82 8.48 -0.98
CA ASN A 154 -19.17 8.11 0.40
C ASN A 154 -20.34 7.12 0.52
N ASN A 155 -21.05 6.84 -0.55
CA ASN A 155 -22.14 5.87 -0.53
C ASN A 155 -21.60 4.44 -0.67
N LYS A 156 -21.88 3.60 0.33
CA LYS A 156 -21.40 2.22 0.53
C LYS A 156 -21.66 1.21 -0.61
N LYS A 157 -22.17 1.63 -1.75
CA LYS A 157 -22.48 0.75 -2.89
C LYS A 157 -21.55 1.05 -4.05
N ASN A 158 -20.60 0.14 -4.28
CA ASN A 158 -19.82 -0.03 -5.53
C ASN A 158 -19.53 1.24 -6.34
N ILE A 159 -18.56 2.02 -5.90
CA ILE A 159 -17.98 3.18 -6.62
C ILE A 159 -17.56 2.84 -8.05
N SER A 160 -17.34 1.57 -8.34
CA SER A 160 -16.81 1.09 -9.61
C SER A 160 -17.76 1.22 -10.83
N ARG A 161 -19.04 1.44 -10.64
CA ARG A 161 -19.99 1.39 -11.76
C ARG A 161 -20.61 2.72 -12.21
N VAL A 162 -20.87 3.65 -11.29
CA VAL A 162 -21.66 4.85 -11.61
C VAL A 162 -20.81 6.03 -12.06
N GLU A 163 -19.55 6.11 -11.62
CA GLU A 163 -18.70 7.29 -11.85
C GLU A 163 -17.89 7.23 -13.13
N LEU A 164 -17.81 6.08 -13.74
CA LEU A 164 -17.03 5.82 -14.94
C LEU A 164 -17.76 6.23 -16.25
N ASP A 165 -19.06 6.44 -16.21
CA ASP A 165 -19.85 6.76 -17.39
C ASP A 165 -19.81 8.24 -17.79
N TYR A 166 -19.22 9.10 -16.94
CA TYR A 166 -19.12 10.55 -17.20
C TYR A 166 -17.92 10.98 -18.05
N PHE A 167 -16.97 10.09 -18.32
CA PHE A 167 -15.75 10.41 -19.06
C PHE A 167 -15.82 9.96 -20.51
N VAL A 168 -16.70 10.54 -21.32
CA VAL A 168 -16.80 10.18 -22.73
C VAL A 168 -15.81 10.99 -23.58
N GLY A 169 -14.93 10.31 -24.29
CA GLY A 169 -14.05 10.92 -25.29
C GLY A 169 -12.72 11.50 -24.80
N THR A 170 -12.36 11.32 -23.51
CA THR A 170 -11.11 11.78 -22.91
C THR A 170 -10.10 10.64 -22.74
N LYS A 171 -8.81 10.97 -22.46
CA LYS A 171 -7.78 9.98 -22.08
C LYS A 171 -8.21 9.20 -20.83
N SER A 172 -8.85 9.87 -19.88
CA SER A 172 -9.40 9.27 -18.68
C SER A 172 -10.45 8.20 -19.00
N SER A 173 -11.34 8.46 -19.95
CA SER A 173 -12.33 7.50 -20.41
C SER A 173 -11.70 6.28 -21.08
N LEU A 174 -10.73 6.50 -21.97
CA LEU A 174 -10.00 5.42 -22.62
C LEU A 174 -9.27 4.55 -21.60
N PHE A 175 -8.58 5.18 -20.64
CA PHE A 175 -7.91 4.48 -19.55
C PHE A 175 -8.90 3.64 -18.75
N LEU A 176 -10.02 4.21 -18.31
CA LEU A 176 -11.04 3.51 -17.54
C LEU A 176 -11.63 2.31 -18.26
N ASN A 177 -11.92 2.44 -19.54
CA ASN A 177 -12.47 1.36 -20.34
C ASN A 177 -11.49 0.17 -20.44
N HIS A 178 -10.19 0.44 -20.62
CA HIS A 178 -9.16 -0.60 -20.61
C HIS A 178 -8.94 -1.16 -19.22
N PHE A 179 -8.87 -0.31 -18.20
CA PHE A 179 -8.67 -0.72 -16.82
C PHE A 179 -9.79 -1.64 -16.33
N ARG A 180 -11.05 -1.33 -16.61
CA ARG A 180 -12.20 -2.22 -16.28
C ARG A 180 -12.06 -3.61 -16.85
N LYS A 181 -11.60 -3.73 -18.10
CA LYS A 181 -11.39 -5.01 -18.78
C LYS A 181 -10.23 -5.81 -18.16
N SER A 182 -9.28 -5.12 -17.54
CA SER A 182 -8.12 -5.75 -16.88
C SER A 182 -8.38 -6.21 -15.45
N LEU A 183 -9.52 -5.84 -14.83
CA LEU A 183 -9.84 -6.23 -13.48
C LEU A 183 -10.06 -7.75 -13.38
N ILE A 184 -9.37 -8.37 -12.45
CA ILE A 184 -9.51 -9.79 -12.11
C ILE A 184 -10.36 -9.89 -10.85
N THR A 185 -11.62 -10.25 -11.00
CA THR A 185 -12.59 -10.33 -9.90
C THR A 185 -12.65 -11.70 -9.24
N GLU A 186 -12.19 -12.75 -9.92
CA GLU A 186 -12.12 -14.09 -9.37
C GLU A 186 -10.96 -14.20 -8.38
N LYS A 187 -11.31 -14.46 -7.13
CA LYS A 187 -10.32 -14.63 -6.06
C LYS A 187 -9.62 -15.97 -6.17
N LYS A 188 -8.30 -15.93 -6.12
CA LYS A 188 -7.49 -17.14 -5.97
C LYS A 188 -7.46 -17.59 -4.51
N PRO A 189 -7.46 -18.88 -4.22
CA PRO A 189 -7.38 -19.39 -2.86
C PRO A 189 -6.06 -18.99 -2.18
N ILE A 190 -6.10 -18.77 -0.87
CA ILE A 190 -4.94 -18.29 -0.09
C ILE A 190 -3.75 -19.26 -0.18
N GLU A 191 -4.00 -20.55 -0.33
CA GLU A 191 -2.98 -21.60 -0.41
C GLU A 191 -2.01 -21.40 -1.58
N LYS A 192 -2.45 -20.74 -2.67
CA LYS A 192 -1.56 -20.42 -3.82
C LYS A 192 -0.45 -19.43 -3.46
N TYR A 193 -0.62 -18.69 -2.38
CA TYR A 193 0.31 -17.66 -1.90
C TYR A 193 1.16 -18.14 -0.72
N LEU A 194 0.83 -19.30 -0.15
CA LEU A 194 1.58 -19.91 0.96
C LEU A 194 2.76 -20.73 0.45
N GLU A 195 3.80 -20.80 1.27
CA GLU A 195 4.97 -21.66 1.04
C GLU A 195 4.70 -23.09 1.52
N LYS A 196 5.22 -24.08 0.80
CA LYS A 196 5.02 -25.49 1.15
C LYS A 196 5.94 -25.96 2.28
N ASN A 197 7.17 -25.46 2.30
CA ASN A 197 8.19 -25.82 3.29
C ASN A 197 8.55 -24.56 4.07
N VAL A 198 8.07 -24.47 5.31
CA VAL A 198 8.25 -23.31 6.17
C VAL A 198 9.17 -23.69 7.34
N ASP A 199 10.17 -22.85 7.61
CA ASP A 199 11.11 -23.01 8.71
C ASP A 199 10.37 -23.00 10.07
N ASP A 200 10.82 -23.85 10.99
CA ASP A 200 10.23 -24.03 12.33
C ASP A 200 10.16 -22.73 13.16
N LYS A 201 10.98 -21.74 12.88
CA LYS A 201 10.95 -20.42 13.52
C LYS A 201 9.65 -19.65 13.32
N TYR A 202 8.85 -20.00 12.31
CA TYR A 202 7.55 -19.36 12.04
C TYR A 202 6.40 -20.03 12.78
N PHE A 203 6.61 -21.26 13.31
CA PHE A 203 5.60 -22.00 14.04
C PHE A 203 5.54 -21.60 15.50
N TYR A 204 4.34 -21.53 15.99
CA TYR A 204 4.07 -21.29 17.40
C TYR A 204 3.99 -22.61 18.15
N SER A 205 4.63 -22.65 19.29
CA SER A 205 4.54 -23.72 20.28
C SER A 205 4.38 -23.10 21.66
N LYS A 206 3.93 -23.90 22.62
CA LYS A 206 3.82 -23.50 24.03
C LYS A 206 5.14 -22.84 24.50
N GLY A 207 5.09 -21.60 24.95
CA GLY A 207 6.25 -20.87 25.45
C GLY A 207 7.06 -20.06 24.42
N LYS A 208 6.61 -19.92 23.16
CA LYS A 208 7.36 -19.22 22.09
C LYS A 208 6.83 -17.83 21.70
N PHE A 209 5.98 -17.20 22.47
CA PHE A 209 5.41 -15.90 22.09
C PHE A 209 6.26 -14.67 22.48
N ASN A 210 7.37 -14.84 23.18
CA ASN A 210 8.21 -13.73 23.67
C ASN A 210 7.40 -12.64 24.41
N THR A 211 6.37 -13.03 25.13
CA THR A 211 5.66 -12.11 26.02
C THR A 211 6.49 -11.87 27.28
N ARG A 212 6.08 -10.90 28.09
CA ARG A 212 6.76 -10.56 29.35
C ARG A 212 6.61 -11.64 30.43
N SER A 213 5.74 -12.63 30.22
CA SER A 213 5.53 -13.72 31.17
C SER A 213 5.20 -15.04 30.49
N ALA A 214 5.71 -16.14 31.03
CA ALA A 214 5.38 -17.50 30.56
C ALA A 214 3.88 -17.83 30.69
N LYS A 215 3.17 -17.21 31.62
CA LYS A 215 1.73 -17.36 31.81
C LYS A 215 0.95 -16.74 30.65
N ASP A 216 1.37 -15.57 30.20
CA ASP A 216 0.75 -14.88 29.05
C ASP A 216 1.01 -15.64 27.76
N ASP A 217 2.21 -16.19 27.59
CA ASP A 217 2.55 -17.04 26.44
C ASP A 217 1.67 -18.27 26.35
N LEU A 218 1.45 -18.94 27.48
CA LEU A 218 0.57 -20.11 27.54
C LEU A 218 -0.88 -19.73 27.21
N TYR A 219 -1.37 -18.64 27.77
CA TYR A 219 -2.73 -18.15 27.51
C TYR A 219 -2.95 -17.85 26.02
N ILE A 220 -2.01 -17.14 25.38
CA ILE A 220 -2.09 -16.83 23.95
C ILE A 220 -2.14 -18.11 23.13
N PHE A 221 -1.28 -19.07 23.42
CA PHE A 221 -1.22 -20.33 22.67
C PHE A 221 -2.51 -21.15 22.75
N GLU A 222 -3.07 -21.29 23.94
CA GLU A 222 -4.33 -22.03 24.13
C GLU A 222 -5.52 -21.29 23.49
N GLU A 223 -5.54 -19.95 23.56
CA GLU A 223 -6.57 -19.15 22.88
C GLU A 223 -6.50 -19.28 21.35
N LEU A 224 -5.30 -19.27 20.78
CA LEU A 224 -5.11 -19.52 19.35
C LEU A 224 -5.59 -20.92 18.94
N LYS A 225 -5.25 -21.96 19.73
CA LYS A 225 -5.72 -23.34 19.47
C LYS A 225 -7.23 -23.47 19.56
N ARG A 226 -7.85 -22.75 20.49
CA ARG A 226 -9.30 -22.74 20.66
C ARG A 226 -9.99 -22.06 19.49
N SER A 227 -9.45 -20.94 19.01
CA SER A 227 -10.10 -20.06 18.03
C SER A 227 -9.81 -20.41 16.57
N MET A 228 -8.61 -20.94 16.28
CA MET A 228 -8.19 -21.26 14.91
C MET A 228 -8.66 -22.66 14.51
N LYS A 229 -9.72 -22.74 13.71
CA LYS A 229 -10.35 -24.03 13.31
C LYS A 229 -10.36 -24.25 11.80
N ASP A 230 -10.21 -23.22 11.00
CA ASP A 230 -10.36 -23.27 9.55
C ASP A 230 -9.02 -22.89 8.86
N ARG A 231 -8.57 -23.73 7.92
CA ARG A 231 -7.33 -23.53 7.17
C ARG A 231 -7.43 -22.46 6.09
N GLU A 232 -8.63 -22.20 5.60
CA GLU A 232 -8.87 -21.17 4.59
C GLU A 232 -9.06 -19.78 5.23
N THR A 233 -9.03 -19.70 6.55
CA THR A 233 -9.16 -18.45 7.31
C THR A 233 -7.80 -17.98 7.82
N VAL A 234 -7.51 -16.71 7.61
CA VAL A 234 -6.34 -16.03 8.18
C VAL A 234 -6.75 -15.34 9.46
N TYR A 235 -5.95 -15.48 10.49
CA TYR A 235 -6.24 -14.99 11.84
C TYR A 235 -5.27 -13.88 12.23
N GLN A 236 -5.69 -13.06 13.19
CA GLN A 236 -4.85 -12.02 13.79
C GLN A 236 -4.99 -12.06 15.31
N TRP A 237 -3.88 -12.07 16.01
CA TRP A 237 -3.85 -11.78 17.44
C TRP A 237 -3.99 -10.27 17.66
N ARG A 238 -4.95 -9.88 18.49
CA ARG A 238 -5.18 -8.48 18.85
C ARG A 238 -4.66 -8.17 20.24
N ARG A 239 -4.22 -6.92 20.47
CA ARG A 239 -3.67 -6.45 21.74
C ARG A 239 -4.60 -6.62 22.94
N ILE A 240 -5.90 -6.72 22.70
CA ILE A 240 -6.94 -6.93 23.73
C ILE A 240 -7.09 -8.40 24.14
N GLY A 241 -6.20 -9.29 23.69
CA GLY A 241 -6.27 -10.71 24.03
C GLY A 241 -7.28 -11.52 23.21
N GLU A 242 -7.66 -11.03 22.05
CA GLU A 242 -8.61 -11.72 21.16
C GLU A 242 -7.96 -12.23 19.89
N VAL A 243 -8.43 -13.39 19.42
CA VAL A 243 -8.14 -13.92 18.09
C VAL A 243 -9.24 -13.48 17.14
N ARG A 244 -8.87 -12.62 16.20
CA ARG A 244 -9.77 -12.21 15.11
C ARG A 244 -9.65 -13.18 13.94
N ALA A 245 -10.71 -13.86 13.59
CA ALA A 245 -10.87 -14.53 12.30
C ALA A 245 -11.18 -13.47 11.24
N ASN A 246 -10.42 -13.45 10.14
CA ASN A 246 -10.75 -12.63 8.98
C ASN A 246 -11.79 -13.36 8.12
N LYS A 247 -12.33 -12.67 7.12
CA LYS A 247 -13.24 -13.29 6.18
C LYS A 247 -12.55 -14.47 5.51
N LYS A 248 -13.24 -15.61 5.43
CA LYS A 248 -12.75 -16.83 4.79
C LYS A 248 -12.20 -16.55 3.40
N GLY A 249 -11.02 -17.07 3.10
CA GLY A 249 -10.34 -16.85 1.84
C GLY A 249 -9.78 -15.44 1.65
N GLU A 250 -9.63 -14.62 2.71
CA GLU A 250 -9.03 -13.29 2.61
C GLU A 250 -7.98 -13.05 3.70
N VAL A 251 -6.88 -12.42 3.28
CA VAL A 251 -5.83 -11.90 4.17
C VAL A 251 -6.16 -10.45 4.52
N PRO A 252 -6.02 -10.04 5.78
CA PRO A 252 -6.19 -8.63 6.14
C PRO A 252 -5.13 -7.75 5.49
N THR A 253 -5.36 -6.44 5.47
CA THR A 253 -4.33 -5.48 5.06
C THR A 253 -3.03 -5.73 5.82
N LEU A 254 -1.97 -6.07 5.11
CA LEU A 254 -0.63 -6.15 5.65
C LEU A 254 -0.11 -4.75 5.95
N THR A 255 0.55 -4.55 7.07
CA THR A 255 1.02 -3.24 7.54
C THR A 255 2.52 -3.26 7.83
N ALA A 256 3.20 -2.13 7.61
CA ALA A 256 4.64 -2.01 7.87
C ALA A 256 5.03 -2.29 9.33
N SER A 257 4.10 -2.14 10.28
CA SER A 257 4.33 -2.43 11.71
C SER A 257 4.19 -3.90 12.09
N MET A 258 3.75 -4.79 11.19
CA MET A 258 3.45 -6.19 11.52
C MET A 258 4.66 -7.00 12.02
N GLY A 259 5.88 -6.61 11.65
CA GLY A 259 7.12 -7.26 12.11
C GLY A 259 7.69 -6.72 13.42
N ALA A 260 7.16 -5.62 13.94
CA ALA A 260 7.74 -4.87 15.06
C ALA A 260 7.25 -5.29 16.45
N GLY A 261 6.85 -6.52 16.66
CA GLY A 261 6.36 -6.96 17.99
C GLY A 261 5.70 -8.35 18.00
N GLY A 262 5.83 -9.09 16.93
CA GLY A 262 5.44 -10.50 16.86
C GLY A 262 3.93 -10.78 16.74
N HIS A 263 3.06 -9.91 17.26
CA HIS A 263 1.62 -10.18 17.34
C HIS A 263 0.80 -9.69 16.15
N ASN A 264 1.37 -8.85 15.29
CA ASN A 264 0.66 -8.22 14.19
C ASN A 264 0.81 -8.97 12.86
N VAL A 265 1.73 -9.93 12.78
CA VAL A 265 1.85 -10.79 11.59
C VAL A 265 0.65 -11.73 11.56
N PRO A 266 -0.08 -11.80 10.44
CA PRO A 266 -1.22 -12.71 10.32
C PRO A 266 -0.82 -14.17 10.52
N LEU A 267 -1.76 -14.96 11.05
CA LEU A 267 -1.58 -16.35 11.44
C LEU A 267 -2.42 -17.26 10.54
N VAL A 268 -1.91 -18.45 10.27
CA VAL A 268 -2.57 -19.50 9.50
C VAL A 268 -2.42 -20.86 10.17
N LEU A 269 -3.34 -21.77 9.87
CA LEU A 269 -3.19 -23.18 10.18
C LEU A 269 -2.43 -23.89 9.05
N ASP A 270 -1.30 -24.49 9.40
CA ASP A 270 -0.52 -25.33 8.52
C ASP A 270 -0.59 -26.77 9.05
N GLY A 271 -1.40 -27.59 8.40
CA GLY A 271 -1.81 -28.86 9.00
C GLY A 271 -2.62 -28.64 10.28
N LYS A 272 -2.10 -29.16 11.39
CA LYS A 272 -2.62 -28.95 12.76
C LYS A 272 -1.81 -27.92 13.56
N LYS A 273 -0.75 -27.35 12.94
CA LYS A 273 0.15 -26.41 13.60
C LYS A 273 -0.26 -24.98 13.30
N ILE A 274 -0.02 -24.09 14.25
CA ILE A 274 -0.26 -22.65 14.09
C ILE A 274 1.06 -21.99 13.71
N ARG A 275 1.05 -21.16 12.69
CA ARG A 275 2.20 -20.34 12.32
C ARG A 275 1.85 -18.95 11.85
N LYS A 276 2.79 -18.06 11.89
CA LYS A 276 2.69 -16.76 11.24
C LYS A 276 3.03 -16.87 9.76
N LEU A 277 2.53 -15.94 8.96
CA LEU A 277 2.98 -15.80 7.58
C LEU A 277 4.47 -15.52 7.53
N THR A 278 5.17 -16.08 6.56
CA THR A 278 6.57 -15.75 6.30
C THR A 278 6.67 -14.38 5.58
N PRO A 279 7.83 -13.71 5.58
CA PRO A 279 8.02 -12.54 4.74
C PRO A 279 7.71 -12.81 3.27
N ARG A 280 8.14 -13.96 2.74
CA ARG A 280 7.88 -14.34 1.34
C ARG A 280 6.39 -14.41 1.04
N GLU A 281 5.60 -15.02 1.91
CA GLU A 281 4.15 -15.08 1.77
C GLU A 281 3.51 -13.69 1.81
N CYS A 282 4.01 -12.80 2.69
CA CYS A 282 3.55 -11.41 2.73
C CYS A 282 3.81 -10.68 1.39
N PHE A 283 4.99 -10.85 0.78
CA PHE A 283 5.28 -10.33 -0.56
C PHE A 283 4.40 -10.95 -1.63
N ASN A 284 4.12 -12.27 -1.55
CA ASN A 284 3.20 -12.93 -2.47
C ASN A 284 1.80 -12.30 -2.42
N PHE A 285 1.27 -12.04 -1.21
CA PHE A 285 -0.02 -11.37 -1.02
C PHE A 285 -0.03 -9.90 -1.45
N GLN A 286 1.12 -9.26 -1.54
CA GLN A 286 1.26 -7.92 -2.15
C GLN A 286 1.37 -7.96 -3.68
N GLY A 287 1.39 -9.16 -4.27
CA GLY A 287 1.45 -9.33 -5.73
C GLY A 287 2.85 -9.38 -6.31
N PHE A 288 3.89 -9.42 -5.48
CA PHE A 288 5.25 -9.61 -5.98
C PHE A 288 5.39 -11.01 -6.61
N PRO A 289 5.99 -11.11 -7.80
CA PRO A 289 6.18 -12.39 -8.47
C PRO A 289 7.17 -13.28 -7.70
N LYS A 290 7.10 -14.58 -7.93
CA LYS A 290 8.03 -15.55 -7.31
C LYS A 290 9.49 -15.28 -7.67
N SER A 291 9.75 -14.66 -8.81
CA SER A 291 11.09 -14.23 -9.25
C SER A 291 11.66 -13.07 -8.45
N PHE A 292 10.82 -12.30 -7.74
CA PHE A 292 11.29 -11.21 -6.88
C PHE A 292 12.04 -11.79 -5.68
N LYS A 293 13.32 -11.50 -5.57
CA LYS A 293 14.24 -12.08 -4.59
C LYS A 293 14.24 -11.26 -3.30
N LEU A 294 14.17 -11.93 -2.16
CA LEU A 294 14.38 -11.33 -0.84
C LEU A 294 15.84 -11.60 -0.41
N PRO A 295 16.59 -10.56 0.01
CA PRO A 295 17.97 -10.75 0.47
C PRO A 295 18.02 -11.67 1.69
N LYS A 296 18.79 -12.76 1.59
CA LYS A 296 18.84 -13.82 2.62
C LYS A 296 19.36 -13.34 3.98
N GLU A 297 20.29 -12.39 3.96
CA GLU A 297 20.91 -11.80 5.14
C GLU A 297 20.05 -10.72 5.82
N MET A 298 18.91 -10.36 5.24
CA MET A 298 18.04 -9.33 5.79
C MET A 298 17.17 -9.88 6.92
N ALA A 299 17.13 -9.17 8.03
CA ALA A 299 16.30 -9.55 9.16
C ALA A 299 14.80 -9.55 8.80
N ASN A 300 14.06 -10.54 9.31
CA ASN A 300 12.63 -10.71 9.00
C ASN A 300 11.78 -9.47 9.30
N ASN A 301 12.10 -8.71 10.37
CA ASN A 301 11.37 -7.49 10.71
C ASN A 301 11.48 -6.43 9.60
N GLN A 302 12.64 -6.30 8.96
CA GLN A 302 12.83 -5.40 7.82
C GLN A 302 12.06 -5.87 6.58
N LEU A 303 12.06 -7.18 6.32
CA LEU A 303 11.26 -7.75 5.23
C LEU A 303 9.75 -7.58 5.46
N TYR A 304 9.27 -7.80 6.68
CA TYR A 304 7.87 -7.54 7.02
C TYR A 304 7.50 -6.06 6.87
N LYS A 305 8.39 -5.14 7.29
CA LYS A 305 8.20 -3.70 7.10
C LYS A 305 8.03 -3.34 5.63
N GLN A 306 8.85 -3.92 4.76
CA GLN A 306 8.79 -3.67 3.30
C GLN A 306 7.54 -4.27 2.64
N ALA A 307 7.04 -5.40 3.16
CA ALA A 307 5.84 -6.04 2.64
C ALA A 307 4.53 -5.33 3.06
N GLY A 308 4.53 -4.47 4.06
CA GLY A 308 3.37 -3.72 4.57
C GLY A 308 3.28 -2.32 4.05
#